data_335161fc0d5098a1e0e30d9dc6846dc0
#
_entry.id   335161fc0d5098a1e0e30d9dc6846dc0
#
_cell.length_a   1.000
_cell.length_b   1.000
_cell.length_c   1.000
_cell.angle_alpha   90.00
_cell.angle_beta   90.00
_cell.angle_gamma   90.00
#
_symmetry.space_group_name_H-M   'P 1'
#
loop_
_entity.id
_entity.type
_entity.pdbx_description
1 polymer ?
#
loop_
_entity_poly.entity_id
_entity_poly.type
_entity_poly.pdbx_seq_one_letter_code
_entity_poly.pdbx_strand_id
1 'polypeptide(L)'
;MLKNLKLLVALNIFLWVAVSAIPVLAKAVKATDTEISLVDGIAVDKKGNIYIAMRDHNIISRVDTKGNMTRYAGTGESGYGGDGGKATEARLKLPAGLTLDRKGNLYIADRNNHRVRKVDSRGNITTVAGNGTAGFSGDGGKATEAQLSRPSGVAVDGKGNLYIADRSNDRIRMVNSKGIITTFAGNGMDGFKGDSGPATKAQLSKPFGLAL
;
A
#
# COMPACT_ATOMS: atom_id res chain seq x y z
N MET A 1 -9.05 13.81 26.62
CA MET A 1 -10.52 13.68 26.58
C MET A 1 -10.89 13.17 25.19
N LEU A 2 -10.75 11.85 24.98
CA LEU A 2 -11.12 11.18 23.72
C LEU A 2 -12.59 10.79 23.82
N LYS A 3 -13.48 11.60 23.28
CA LYS A 3 -14.87 11.20 23.06
C LYS A 3 -15.16 11.26 21.57
N ASN A 4 -15.62 10.11 21.07
CA ASN A 4 -16.27 9.88 19.78
C ASN A 4 -15.36 9.75 18.54
N LEU A 5 -14.51 8.71 18.51
CA LEU A 5 -14.16 8.06 17.27
C LEU A 5 -14.89 6.71 17.24
N LYS A 6 -16.16 6.71 16.91
CA LYS A 6 -16.83 5.47 16.47
C LYS A 6 -16.42 5.23 15.03
N LEU A 7 -15.33 4.48 14.86
CA LEU A 7 -15.01 3.87 13.59
C LEU A 7 -16.05 2.75 13.38
N LEU A 8 -17.13 3.06 12.69
CA LEU A 8 -18.04 2.05 12.18
C LEU A 8 -17.36 1.43 10.95
N VAL A 9 -16.71 0.29 11.14
CA VAL A 9 -16.44 -0.63 10.05
C VAL A 9 -17.78 -1.25 9.68
N ALA A 10 -18.51 -0.60 8.78
CA ALA A 10 -19.75 -1.15 8.25
C ALA A 10 -19.43 -2.12 7.12
N LEU A 11 -19.73 -3.35 7.38
CA LEU A 11 -19.90 -4.45 6.47
C LEU A 11 -20.86 -4.06 5.34
N ASN A 12 -20.42 -4.15 4.08
CA ASN A 12 -21.18 -4.18 2.82
C ASN A 12 -22.59 -3.56 2.84
N ILE A 13 -22.69 -2.30 2.43
CA ILE A 13 -23.96 -1.77 1.90
C ILE A 13 -23.63 -1.02 0.60
N PHE A 14 -24.16 -1.52 -0.52
CA PHE A 14 -24.15 -0.86 -1.81
C PHE A 14 -24.97 0.43 -1.77
N LEU A 15 -24.33 1.56 -2.01
CA LEU A 15 -25.03 2.77 -2.44
C LEU A 15 -24.20 3.49 -3.51
N TRP A 16 -24.78 3.62 -4.69
CA TRP A 16 -24.17 4.32 -5.84
C TRP A 16 -24.42 5.82 -5.71
N VAL A 17 -23.37 6.63 -5.67
CA VAL A 17 -23.44 8.05 -5.98
C VAL A 17 -22.35 8.39 -6.99
N ALA A 18 -22.78 8.98 -8.11
CA ALA A 18 -21.90 9.42 -9.20
C ALA A 18 -20.97 10.54 -8.72
N VAL A 19 -19.66 10.29 -8.72
CA VAL A 19 -18.64 11.31 -8.50
C VAL A 19 -18.36 11.98 -9.84
N SER A 20 -18.96 13.14 -10.08
CA SER A 20 -18.58 14.04 -11.16
C SER A 20 -17.18 14.59 -10.92
N ALA A 21 -16.38 14.72 -11.97
CA ALA A 21 -15.01 15.20 -11.97
C ALA A 21 -14.85 16.50 -11.15
N ILE A 22 -14.12 16.44 -10.05
CA ILE A 22 -13.82 17.59 -9.20
C ILE A 22 -12.50 18.21 -9.68
N PRO A 23 -12.46 19.53 -9.95
CA PRO A 23 -11.24 20.21 -10.37
C PRO A 23 -10.18 20.25 -9.24
N VAL A 24 -8.93 20.39 -9.63
CA VAL A 24 -7.64 20.20 -8.94
C VAL A 24 -7.41 20.96 -7.62
N LEU A 25 -8.35 21.67 -7.09
CA LEU A 25 -8.34 22.14 -5.69
C LEU A 25 -9.31 21.28 -4.87
N ALA A 26 -8.84 20.10 -4.45
CA ALA A 26 -9.64 19.26 -3.57
C ALA A 26 -9.88 19.98 -2.25
N LYS A 27 -11.03 20.65 -2.13
CA LYS A 27 -11.53 21.20 -0.89
C LYS A 27 -11.63 20.03 0.12
N ALA A 28 -11.03 20.20 1.29
CA ALA A 28 -11.17 19.20 2.35
C ALA A 28 -12.65 19.03 2.70
N VAL A 29 -13.12 17.79 2.69
CA VAL A 29 -14.48 17.43 3.11
C VAL A 29 -14.39 16.63 4.39
N LYS A 30 -15.45 16.60 5.17
CA LYS A 30 -15.50 15.75 6.36
C LYS A 30 -15.51 14.29 5.93
N ALA A 31 -14.69 13.47 6.57
CA ALA A 31 -14.63 12.04 6.29
C ALA A 31 -15.96 11.34 6.54
N THR A 32 -16.78 11.89 7.45
CA THR A 32 -18.14 11.40 7.75
C THR A 32 -19.15 11.67 6.63
N ASP A 33 -18.85 12.62 5.74
CA ASP A 33 -19.74 13.05 4.66
C ASP A 33 -19.28 12.47 3.31
N THR A 34 -18.30 11.57 3.33
CA THR A 34 -17.70 10.96 2.13
C THR A 34 -17.98 9.46 2.14
N GLU A 35 -18.49 8.94 1.04
CA GLU A 35 -18.58 7.50 0.84
C GLU A 35 -17.17 6.90 0.73
N ILE A 36 -16.88 5.95 1.59
CA ILE A 36 -15.64 5.18 1.58
C ILE A 36 -15.99 3.79 1.03
N SER A 37 -15.61 3.53 -0.22
CA SER A 37 -15.80 2.22 -0.85
C SER A 37 -14.50 1.42 -0.81
N LEU A 38 -14.61 0.10 -0.71
CA LEU A 38 -13.56 -0.91 -0.82
C LEU A 38 -12.16 -0.45 -0.34
N VAL A 39 -12.01 -0.39 0.98
CA VAL A 39 -10.74 -0.10 1.65
C VAL A 39 -9.91 -1.38 1.77
N ASP A 40 -8.74 -1.42 1.15
CA ASP A 40 -7.81 -2.56 1.25
C ASP A 40 -6.67 -2.32 2.26
N GLY A 41 -6.39 -1.08 2.65
CA GLY A 41 -5.31 -0.78 3.58
C GLY A 41 -5.49 0.55 4.33
N ILE A 42 -5.03 0.57 5.57
CA ILE A 42 -5.03 1.74 6.44
C ILE A 42 -3.68 1.86 7.12
N ALA A 43 -3.18 3.10 7.26
CA ALA A 43 -2.02 3.42 8.08
C ALA A 43 -2.28 4.69 8.89
N VAL A 44 -1.66 4.80 10.07
CA VAL A 44 -1.82 5.97 10.95
C VAL A 44 -0.45 6.54 11.26
N ASP A 45 -0.28 7.86 11.08
CA ASP A 45 0.98 8.53 11.42
C ASP A 45 1.04 8.92 12.91
N LYS A 46 2.23 9.34 13.36
CA LYS A 46 2.46 9.75 14.75
C LYS A 46 1.62 10.96 15.20
N LYS A 47 1.06 11.73 14.25
CA LYS A 47 0.21 12.88 14.53
C LYS A 47 -1.27 12.49 14.63
N GLY A 48 -1.62 11.21 14.32
CA GLY A 48 -2.98 10.71 14.30
C GLY A 48 -3.70 10.92 12.98
N ASN A 49 -3.01 11.31 11.89
CA ASN A 49 -3.63 11.31 10.57
C ASN A 49 -3.76 9.87 10.06
N ILE A 50 -4.88 9.57 9.42
CA ILE A 50 -5.22 8.26 8.88
C ILE A 50 -5.06 8.30 7.36
N TYR A 51 -4.32 7.34 6.80
CA TYR A 51 -4.17 7.13 5.37
C TYR A 51 -4.99 5.92 4.97
N ILE A 52 -5.77 6.05 3.89
CA ILE A 52 -6.76 5.06 3.46
C ILE A 52 -6.52 4.72 1.99
N ALA A 53 -6.25 3.46 1.67
CA ALA A 53 -6.19 2.98 0.30
C ALA A 53 -7.60 2.73 -0.21
N MET A 54 -8.11 3.63 -1.03
CA MET A 54 -9.40 3.52 -1.72
C MET A 54 -9.19 2.78 -3.03
N ARG A 55 -9.25 1.45 -2.96
CA ARG A 55 -8.82 0.54 -4.02
C ARG A 55 -9.43 0.86 -5.37
N ASP A 56 -10.74 0.89 -5.46
CA ASP A 56 -11.44 1.04 -6.74
C ASP A 56 -11.39 2.46 -7.31
N HIS A 57 -11.04 3.43 -6.46
CA HIS A 57 -10.82 4.82 -6.88
C HIS A 57 -9.38 5.10 -7.29
N ASN A 58 -8.46 4.13 -7.14
CA ASN A 58 -7.04 4.28 -7.47
C ASN A 58 -6.37 5.48 -6.77
N ILE A 59 -6.79 5.78 -5.53
CA ILE A 59 -6.23 6.88 -4.73
C ILE A 59 -5.90 6.43 -3.31
N ILE A 60 -5.05 7.22 -2.68
CA ILE A 60 -4.85 7.22 -1.24
C ILE A 60 -5.44 8.52 -0.71
N SER A 61 -6.35 8.42 0.24
CA SER A 61 -6.90 9.56 0.98
C SER A 61 -6.22 9.70 2.34
N ARG A 62 -6.10 10.94 2.84
CA ARG A 62 -5.65 11.24 4.20
C ARG A 62 -6.77 11.93 4.95
N VAL A 63 -7.07 11.44 6.15
CA VAL A 63 -7.96 12.09 7.11
C VAL A 63 -7.10 12.70 8.20
N ASP A 64 -7.22 14.01 8.42
CA ASP A 64 -6.49 14.71 9.48
C ASP A 64 -7.19 14.54 10.85
N THR A 65 -6.55 14.99 11.92
CA THR A 65 -7.06 14.91 13.29
C THR A 65 -8.33 15.74 13.54
N LYS A 66 -8.69 16.62 12.60
CA LYS A 66 -9.93 17.40 12.62
C LYS A 66 -11.06 16.70 11.83
N GLY A 67 -10.78 15.50 11.27
CA GLY A 67 -11.71 14.73 10.46
C GLY A 67 -11.86 15.22 9.02
N ASN A 68 -10.96 16.08 8.52
CA ASN A 68 -10.99 16.52 7.13
C ASN A 68 -10.27 15.47 6.25
N MET A 69 -10.94 15.06 5.17
CA MET A 69 -10.38 14.14 4.18
C MET A 69 -9.82 14.91 2.99
N THR A 70 -8.64 14.51 2.54
CA THR A 70 -7.98 15.06 1.36
C THR A 70 -7.33 13.94 0.55
N ARG A 71 -7.25 14.09 -0.77
CA ARG A 71 -6.48 13.17 -1.60
C ARG A 71 -4.98 13.34 -1.32
N TYR A 72 -4.30 12.25 -1.02
CA TYR A 72 -2.88 12.22 -0.67
C TYR A 72 -2.01 11.70 -1.82
N ALA A 73 -2.46 10.67 -2.55
CA ALA A 73 -1.79 10.13 -3.73
C ALA A 73 -2.81 9.58 -4.73
N GLY A 74 -2.42 9.48 -5.98
CA GLY A 74 -3.25 8.97 -7.07
C GLY A 74 -4.11 10.06 -7.73
N THR A 75 -4.24 10.02 -9.07
CA THR A 75 -5.16 10.90 -9.83
C THR A 75 -6.60 10.40 -9.81
N GLY A 76 -6.82 9.12 -9.52
CA GLY A 76 -8.07 8.40 -9.74
C GLY A 76 -8.06 7.59 -11.03
N GLU A 77 -7.23 7.95 -12.00
CA GLU A 77 -7.05 7.15 -13.21
C GLU A 77 -6.25 5.89 -12.92
N SER A 78 -6.78 4.75 -13.37
CA SER A 78 -6.10 3.46 -13.26
C SER A 78 -4.87 3.42 -14.16
N GLY A 79 -3.70 3.06 -13.61
CA GLY A 79 -2.47 2.93 -14.39
C GLY A 79 -1.21 3.13 -13.56
N TYR A 80 -0.07 3.24 -14.26
CA TYR A 80 1.23 3.51 -13.68
C TYR A 80 1.81 4.82 -14.26
N GLY A 81 2.41 5.64 -13.42
CA GLY A 81 3.10 6.86 -13.83
C GLY A 81 3.35 7.81 -12.66
N GLY A 82 4.04 8.92 -12.94
CA GLY A 82 4.26 10.01 -12.00
C GLY A 82 5.44 9.82 -11.05
N ASP A 83 6.32 8.83 -11.23
CA ASP A 83 7.54 8.68 -10.42
C ASP A 83 8.43 9.92 -10.53
N GLY A 84 8.93 10.36 -9.38
CA GLY A 84 9.73 11.59 -9.24
C GLY A 84 8.93 12.87 -9.08
N GLY A 85 7.61 12.83 -9.37
CA GLY A 85 6.69 13.97 -9.25
C GLY A 85 5.82 13.91 -8.02
N LYS A 86 4.80 14.78 -7.99
CA LYS A 86 3.81 14.85 -6.91
C LYS A 86 2.97 13.58 -6.86
N ALA A 87 2.78 13.03 -5.66
CA ALA A 87 1.99 11.82 -5.47
C ALA A 87 0.52 12.00 -5.89
N THR A 88 -0.03 13.21 -5.76
CA THR A 88 -1.40 13.55 -6.20
C THR A 88 -1.58 13.56 -7.73
N GLU A 89 -0.48 13.59 -8.48
CA GLU A 89 -0.44 13.57 -9.95
C GLU A 89 -0.03 12.20 -10.51
N ALA A 90 0.32 11.27 -9.64
CA ALA A 90 0.68 9.91 -10.02
C ALA A 90 -0.55 9.06 -10.34
N ARG A 91 -0.40 8.06 -11.20
CA ARG A 91 -1.42 7.01 -11.40
C ARG A 91 -1.08 5.79 -10.57
N LEU A 92 -2.10 5.24 -9.93
CA LEU A 92 -2.07 4.00 -9.16
C LEU A 92 -3.06 3.00 -9.77
N LYS A 93 -2.90 1.72 -9.45
CA LYS A 93 -3.83 0.68 -9.93
C LYS A 93 -4.17 -0.30 -8.82
N LEU A 94 -5.42 -0.19 -8.31
CA LEU A 94 -5.93 -0.97 -7.20
C LEU A 94 -4.94 -0.98 -6.01
N PRO A 95 -4.58 0.19 -5.43
CA PRO A 95 -3.69 0.27 -4.28
C PRO A 95 -4.28 -0.51 -3.11
N ALA A 96 -3.42 -1.22 -2.36
CA ALA A 96 -3.82 -2.10 -1.28
C ALA A 96 -3.15 -1.72 0.05
N GLY A 97 -2.29 -2.54 0.61
CA GLY A 97 -1.65 -2.31 1.90
C GLY A 97 -0.84 -1.02 1.97
N LEU A 98 -0.89 -0.39 3.14
CA LEU A 98 -0.19 0.85 3.47
C LEU A 98 0.66 0.65 4.72
N THR A 99 1.80 1.31 4.78
CA THR A 99 2.61 1.43 6.00
C THR A 99 3.39 2.75 6.00
N LEU A 100 3.72 3.24 7.19
CA LEU A 100 4.56 4.43 7.38
C LEU A 100 5.88 4.06 8.04
N ASP A 101 6.98 4.62 7.56
CA ASP A 101 8.24 4.53 8.28
C ASP A 101 8.34 5.58 9.40
N ARG A 102 9.41 5.50 10.19
CA ARG A 102 9.67 6.45 11.30
C ARG A 102 9.87 7.90 10.83
N LYS A 103 10.20 8.11 9.55
CA LYS A 103 10.40 9.44 8.94
C LYS A 103 9.10 10.00 8.36
N GLY A 104 8.00 9.23 8.40
CA GLY A 104 6.70 9.61 7.87
C GLY A 104 6.56 9.40 6.36
N ASN A 105 7.44 8.63 5.72
CA ASN A 105 7.24 8.22 4.34
C ASN A 105 6.15 7.15 4.30
N LEU A 106 5.20 7.28 3.37
CA LEU A 106 4.14 6.30 3.16
C LEU A 106 4.55 5.31 2.05
N TYR A 107 4.50 4.02 2.36
CA TYR A 107 4.68 2.94 1.40
C TYR A 107 3.31 2.40 0.99
N ILE A 108 3.13 2.17 -0.30
CA ILE A 108 1.87 1.78 -0.94
C ILE A 108 2.11 0.52 -1.78
N ALA A 109 1.40 -0.56 -1.49
CA ALA A 109 1.32 -1.69 -2.40
C ALA A 109 0.46 -1.29 -3.61
N ASP A 110 1.09 -0.88 -4.70
CA ASP A 110 0.45 -0.54 -5.98
C ASP A 110 0.17 -1.83 -6.76
N ARG A 111 -0.84 -2.55 -6.25
CA ARG A 111 -1.07 -3.98 -6.43
C ARG A 111 -1.09 -4.43 -7.88
N ASN A 112 -1.93 -3.80 -8.70
CA ASN A 112 -2.09 -4.23 -10.08
C ASN A 112 -1.08 -3.56 -11.04
N ASN A 113 -0.17 -2.71 -10.50
CA ASN A 113 1.04 -2.27 -11.18
C ASN A 113 2.25 -3.14 -10.81
N HIS A 114 2.07 -4.18 -9.98
CA HIS A 114 3.15 -5.09 -9.56
C HIS A 114 4.35 -4.36 -8.94
N ARG A 115 4.07 -3.31 -8.15
CA ARG A 115 5.07 -2.43 -7.54
C ARG A 115 4.74 -2.08 -6.10
N VAL A 116 5.77 -1.65 -5.38
CA VAL A 116 5.59 -0.87 -4.16
C VAL A 116 6.09 0.54 -4.40
N ARG A 117 5.25 1.52 -4.10
CA ARG A 117 5.54 2.94 -4.24
C ARG A 117 5.79 3.56 -2.88
N LYS A 118 6.61 4.60 -2.81
CA LYS A 118 6.87 5.38 -1.60
C LYS A 118 6.56 6.85 -1.87
N VAL A 119 5.79 7.47 -0.98
CA VAL A 119 5.57 8.92 -0.94
C VAL A 119 6.43 9.49 0.19
N ASP A 120 7.33 10.41 -0.15
CA ASP A 120 8.21 11.06 0.82
C ASP A 120 7.48 12.19 1.60
N SER A 121 8.14 12.76 2.62
CA SER A 121 7.60 13.85 3.44
C SER A 121 7.33 15.15 2.66
N ARG A 122 7.87 15.29 1.44
CA ARG A 122 7.62 16.42 0.53
C ARG A 122 6.46 16.15 -0.43
N GLY A 123 5.86 14.96 -0.35
CA GLY A 123 4.75 14.53 -1.19
C GLY A 123 5.16 14.03 -2.58
N ASN A 124 6.43 13.69 -2.79
CA ASN A 124 6.87 13.10 -4.06
C ASN A 124 6.78 11.58 -3.99
N ILE A 125 6.37 10.94 -5.10
CA ILE A 125 6.22 9.50 -5.20
C ILE A 125 7.36 8.88 -6.01
N THR A 126 7.81 7.69 -5.61
CA THR A 126 8.81 6.89 -6.32
C THR A 126 8.51 5.41 -6.20
N THR A 127 8.92 4.61 -7.18
CA THR A 127 8.93 3.14 -7.05
C THR A 127 10.11 2.70 -6.20
N VAL A 128 9.87 1.81 -5.22
CA VAL A 128 10.91 1.25 -4.34
C VAL A 128 11.09 -0.26 -4.49
N ALA A 129 10.12 -0.97 -5.06
CA ALA A 129 10.24 -2.38 -5.43
C ALA A 129 9.29 -2.72 -6.58
N GLY A 130 9.66 -3.70 -7.39
CA GLY A 130 8.90 -4.17 -8.53
C GLY A 130 9.20 -3.40 -9.82
N ASN A 131 9.40 -4.13 -10.93
CA ASN A 131 9.64 -3.55 -12.26
C ASN A 131 8.35 -3.39 -13.09
N GLY A 132 7.19 -3.86 -12.55
CA GLY A 132 5.88 -3.79 -13.19
C GLY A 132 5.49 -5.01 -14.01
N THR A 133 6.39 -5.95 -14.20
CA THR A 133 6.08 -7.24 -14.79
C THR A 133 5.64 -8.21 -13.69
N ALA A 134 4.48 -8.84 -13.88
CA ALA A 134 4.01 -9.88 -12.97
C ALA A 134 4.94 -11.11 -13.01
N GLY A 135 5.38 -11.58 -11.86
CA GLY A 135 6.25 -12.75 -11.77
C GLY A 135 7.10 -12.74 -10.52
N PHE A 136 8.05 -13.67 -10.46
CA PHE A 136 9.00 -13.83 -9.37
C PHE A 136 10.43 -13.84 -9.91
N SER A 137 11.22 -12.84 -9.56
CA SER A 137 12.66 -12.78 -9.88
C SER A 137 13.36 -11.75 -9.00
N GLY A 138 14.68 -11.63 -9.16
CA GLY A 138 15.49 -10.51 -8.68
C GLY A 138 16.00 -10.67 -7.25
N ASP A 139 15.89 -11.82 -6.59
CA ASP A 139 16.50 -12.05 -5.27
C ASP A 139 18.01 -11.82 -5.31
N GLY A 140 18.52 -11.06 -4.35
CA GLY A 140 19.92 -10.63 -4.28
C GLY A 140 20.27 -9.40 -5.11
N GLY A 141 19.34 -8.90 -5.94
CA GLY A 141 19.50 -7.73 -6.78
C GLY A 141 18.70 -6.52 -6.30
N LYS A 142 18.69 -5.46 -7.13
CA LYS A 142 17.92 -4.24 -6.84
C LYS A 142 16.42 -4.52 -6.84
N ALA A 143 15.74 -4.06 -5.79
CA ALA A 143 14.31 -4.29 -5.63
C ALA A 143 13.47 -3.68 -6.77
N THR A 144 13.91 -2.57 -7.35
CA THR A 144 13.22 -1.91 -8.48
C THR A 144 13.35 -2.66 -9.80
N GLU A 145 14.28 -3.61 -9.91
CA GLU A 145 14.48 -4.48 -11.07
C GLU A 145 13.80 -5.85 -10.90
N ALA A 146 13.38 -6.18 -9.69
CA ALA A 146 12.73 -7.45 -9.35
C ALA A 146 11.29 -7.54 -9.91
N GLN A 147 10.84 -8.74 -10.18
CA GLN A 147 9.43 -9.01 -10.44
C GLN A 147 8.69 -9.28 -9.14
N LEU A 148 7.52 -8.69 -9.00
CA LEU A 148 6.52 -8.95 -7.98
C LEU A 148 5.20 -9.35 -8.65
N SER A 149 4.33 -10.04 -7.94
CA SER A 149 3.02 -10.40 -8.48
C SER A 149 1.90 -10.03 -7.51
N ARG A 150 1.20 -8.94 -7.83
CA ARG A 150 0.10 -8.40 -7.05
C ARG A 150 0.46 -8.23 -5.56
N PRO A 151 1.50 -7.44 -5.23
CA PRO A 151 1.83 -7.17 -3.83
C PRO A 151 0.61 -6.63 -3.10
N SER A 152 0.34 -7.12 -1.89
CA SER A 152 -0.86 -6.78 -1.14
C SER A 152 -0.55 -6.05 0.16
N GLY A 153 0.14 -6.66 1.10
CA GLY A 153 0.56 -6.06 2.35
C GLY A 153 1.98 -5.52 2.30
N VAL A 154 2.23 -4.45 3.03
CA VAL A 154 3.57 -3.89 3.23
C VAL A 154 3.78 -3.52 4.68
N ALA A 155 4.99 -3.72 5.20
CA ALA A 155 5.39 -3.31 6.55
C ALA A 155 6.86 -2.85 6.54
N VAL A 156 7.22 -1.86 7.38
CA VAL A 156 8.59 -1.32 7.48
C VAL A 156 9.06 -1.42 8.92
N ASP A 157 10.20 -2.08 9.13
CA ASP A 157 10.78 -2.21 10.47
C ASP A 157 11.54 -0.95 10.92
N GLY A 158 11.98 -0.96 12.18
CA GLY A 158 12.73 0.14 12.75
C GLY A 158 14.11 0.39 12.13
N LYS A 159 14.64 -0.55 11.35
CA LYS A 159 15.92 -0.48 10.63
C LYS A 159 15.71 0.02 9.19
N GLY A 160 14.45 0.18 8.75
CA GLY A 160 14.08 0.60 7.40
C GLY A 160 14.01 -0.54 6.38
N ASN A 161 13.98 -1.80 6.81
CA ASN A 161 13.70 -2.91 5.91
C ASN A 161 12.20 -2.92 5.59
N LEU A 162 11.87 -3.07 4.31
CA LEU A 162 10.51 -3.15 3.80
C LEU A 162 10.15 -4.61 3.54
N TYR A 163 9.11 -5.10 4.18
CA TYR A 163 8.53 -6.42 3.97
C TYR A 163 7.31 -6.29 3.05
N ILE A 164 7.18 -7.21 2.11
CA ILE A 164 6.16 -7.17 1.05
C ILE A 164 5.49 -8.53 0.98
N ALA A 165 4.18 -8.59 1.18
CA ALA A 165 3.40 -9.77 0.84
C ALA A 165 3.26 -9.85 -0.69
N ASP A 166 4.12 -10.63 -1.31
CA ASP A 166 4.15 -10.88 -2.75
C ASP A 166 3.10 -11.95 -3.10
N ARG A 167 1.84 -11.51 -3.02
CA ARG A 167 0.64 -12.33 -2.83
C ARG A 167 0.50 -13.45 -3.84
N SER A 168 0.63 -13.16 -5.13
CA SER A 168 0.43 -14.16 -6.17
C SER A 168 1.69 -14.99 -6.45
N ASN A 169 2.78 -14.75 -5.72
CA ASN A 169 3.98 -15.59 -5.69
C ASN A 169 4.08 -16.43 -4.41
N ASP A 170 3.09 -16.37 -3.52
CA ASP A 170 3.04 -17.12 -2.26
C ASP A 170 4.31 -16.95 -1.42
N ARG A 171 4.79 -15.70 -1.32
CA ARG A 171 6.03 -15.32 -0.63
C ARG A 171 5.89 -14.01 0.15
N ILE A 172 6.73 -13.89 1.17
CA ILE A 172 7.07 -12.59 1.74
C ILE A 172 8.47 -12.23 1.24
N ARG A 173 8.59 -11.05 0.63
CA ARG A 173 9.86 -10.50 0.19
C ARG A 173 10.31 -9.42 1.16
N MET A 174 11.62 -9.26 1.32
CA MET A 174 12.22 -8.20 2.13
C MET A 174 13.15 -7.37 1.27
N VAL A 175 13.02 -6.05 1.34
CA VAL A 175 13.95 -5.08 0.76
C VAL A 175 14.73 -4.44 1.90
N ASN A 176 16.04 -4.60 1.92
CA ASN A 176 16.89 -4.00 2.94
C ASN A 176 17.11 -2.49 2.69
N SER A 177 17.76 -1.80 3.64
CA SER A 177 18.04 -0.36 3.57
C SER A 177 18.95 0.04 2.38
N LYS A 178 19.64 -0.92 1.73
CA LYS A 178 20.44 -0.71 0.52
C LYS A 178 19.62 -0.91 -0.78
N GLY A 179 18.32 -1.22 -0.65
CA GLY A 179 17.44 -1.46 -1.81
C GLY A 179 17.60 -2.85 -2.45
N ILE A 180 18.22 -3.81 -1.75
CA ILE A 180 18.38 -5.19 -2.23
C ILE A 180 17.20 -6.01 -1.73
N ILE A 181 16.56 -6.75 -2.65
CA ILE A 181 15.41 -7.62 -2.34
C ILE A 181 15.86 -9.07 -2.16
N THR A 182 15.20 -9.77 -1.24
CA THR A 182 15.37 -11.22 -1.01
C THR A 182 14.03 -11.84 -0.62
N THR A 183 13.89 -13.15 -0.79
CA THR A 183 12.79 -13.91 -0.20
C THR A 183 13.02 -14.06 1.30
N PHE A 184 12.04 -13.63 2.11
CA PHE A 184 12.07 -13.72 3.58
C PHE A 184 11.32 -14.97 4.07
N ALA A 185 10.17 -15.28 3.48
CA ALA A 185 9.38 -16.46 3.79
C ALA A 185 8.60 -16.94 2.56
N GLY A 186 8.22 -18.21 2.56
CA GLY A 186 7.50 -18.86 1.46
C GLY A 186 8.41 -19.42 0.40
N ASN A 187 8.10 -20.62 -0.09
CA ASN A 187 8.82 -21.31 -1.16
C ASN A 187 8.16 -21.13 -2.54
N GLY A 188 7.01 -20.45 -2.60
CA GLY A 188 6.23 -20.19 -3.81
C GLY A 188 5.25 -21.29 -4.20
N MET A 189 5.10 -22.28 -3.36
CA MET A 189 4.03 -23.28 -3.51
C MET A 189 2.85 -22.88 -2.63
N ASP A 190 1.67 -22.84 -3.22
CA ASP A 190 0.42 -22.62 -2.49
C ASP A 190 0.21 -23.72 -1.43
N GLY A 191 -0.09 -23.33 -0.19
CA GLY A 191 -0.31 -24.29 0.89
C GLY A 191 0.09 -23.72 2.28
N PHE A 192 0.23 -24.65 3.27
CA PHE A 192 0.51 -24.26 4.66
C PHE A 192 1.46 -25.23 5.37
N LYS A 193 2.38 -25.86 4.64
CA LYS A 193 3.38 -26.76 5.22
C LYS A 193 4.65 -26.03 5.64
N GLY A 194 5.41 -26.64 6.52
CA GLY A 194 6.76 -26.19 6.85
C GLY A 194 6.89 -25.55 8.22
N ASP A 195 5.92 -25.77 9.12
CA ASP A 195 6.01 -25.37 10.53
C ASP A 195 7.26 -25.94 11.20
N SER A 196 7.85 -25.18 12.12
CA SER A 196 9.08 -25.49 12.83
C SER A 196 10.34 -25.60 11.96
N GLY A 197 10.24 -25.28 10.65
CA GLY A 197 11.35 -25.26 9.72
C GLY A 197 11.78 -23.84 9.31
N PRO A 198 12.77 -23.71 8.42
CA PRO A 198 13.16 -22.40 7.86
C PRO A 198 11.99 -21.74 7.13
N ALA A 199 11.70 -20.47 7.42
CA ALA A 199 10.58 -19.73 6.83
C ALA A 199 10.60 -19.72 5.28
N THR A 200 11.80 -19.72 4.68
CA THR A 200 11.97 -19.79 3.21
C THR A 200 11.61 -21.14 2.60
N LYS A 201 11.42 -22.19 3.41
CA LYS A 201 10.98 -23.52 2.98
C LYS A 201 9.49 -23.76 3.21
N ALA A 202 8.83 -22.91 3.99
CA ALA A 202 7.40 -23.00 4.28
C ALA A 202 6.54 -22.75 3.02
N GLN A 203 5.37 -23.33 2.99
CA GLN A 203 4.33 -23.00 2.01
C GLN A 203 3.44 -21.88 2.58
N LEU A 204 3.14 -20.88 1.77
CA LEU A 204 2.19 -19.84 2.08
C LEU A 204 1.09 -19.84 1.01
N SER A 205 -0.12 -19.46 1.39
CA SER A 205 -1.23 -19.29 0.44
C SER A 205 -1.65 -17.84 0.42
N LYS A 206 -1.35 -17.17 -0.68
CA LYS A 206 -1.77 -15.79 -1.00
C LYS A 206 -1.66 -14.83 0.20
N PRO A 207 -0.46 -14.65 0.79
CA PRO A 207 -0.28 -13.80 1.95
C PRO A 207 -0.85 -12.40 1.64
N PHE A 208 -1.58 -11.82 2.61
CA PHE A 208 -2.29 -10.56 2.37
C PHE A 208 -1.80 -9.43 3.28
N GLY A 209 -2.03 -9.53 4.58
CA GLY A 209 -1.66 -8.50 5.56
C GLY A 209 -0.28 -8.75 6.16
N LEU A 210 0.43 -7.66 6.48
CA LEU A 210 1.68 -7.67 7.25
C LEU A 210 1.60 -6.64 8.36
N ALA A 211 2.15 -6.98 9.51
CA ALA A 211 2.36 -6.08 10.66
C ALA A 211 3.71 -6.37 11.32
N LEU A 212 4.32 -5.34 11.92
CA LEU A 212 5.58 -5.39 12.68
C LEU A 212 5.45 -4.67 14.00
#